data_c4ccf06afd44c91f1a9ed5143a7aa4c2
#
_entry.id   c4ccf06afd44c91f1a9ed5143a7aa4c2
#
_cell.length_a   1.000
_cell.length_b   1.000
_cell.length_c   1.000
_cell.angle_alpha   90.00
_cell.angle_beta   90.00
_cell.angle_gamma   90.00
#
_symmetry.space_group_name_H-M   'P 1'
#
loop_
_entity.id
_entity.type
_entity.pdbx_description
1 polymer ?
#
loop_
_entity_poly.entity_id
_entity_poly.type
_entity_poly.pdbx_seq_one_letter_code
_entity_poly.pdbx_strand_id
1 'polypeptide(L)'
;MKKYILSIAVLIAISVSAKAQFSLGIKGGVNYSTINTDNLRSSSVAGYQVGAFARLGGGIYLQPELYLSSTGGKFNSNDNQYSGDVKFTNLNVPVLLGFRFGPKNLNLRVMGGPIYTSVLSSNQNFSANFNTAYADFGHYKSSTIGFQAGAGVDLGSITADLRYEGGLNDINSSYGQRQKLWALSIGFKIF
;
A
#
# COMPACT_ATOMS: atom_id res chain seq x y z
N MET A 1 -10.39 -28.46 8.64
CA MET A 1 -10.96 -27.12 8.38
C MET A 1 -10.20 -26.37 7.28
N LYS A 2 -8.86 -26.30 7.24
CA LYS A 2 -8.08 -25.60 6.20
C LYS A 2 -8.33 -26.11 4.77
N LYS A 3 -8.56 -27.43 4.59
CA LYS A 3 -8.84 -28.05 3.27
C LYS A 3 -10.18 -27.57 2.67
N TYR A 4 -11.21 -27.38 3.49
CA TYR A 4 -12.52 -26.91 3.03
C TYR A 4 -12.52 -25.42 2.66
N ILE A 5 -11.73 -24.61 3.37
CA ILE A 5 -11.57 -23.19 3.05
C ILE A 5 -10.90 -23.02 1.67
N LEU A 6 -9.88 -23.84 1.38
CA LEU A 6 -9.22 -23.83 0.07
C LEU A 6 -10.16 -24.28 -1.04
N SER A 7 -10.95 -25.33 -0.81
CA SER A 7 -11.94 -25.85 -1.79
C SER A 7 -13.05 -24.84 -2.05
N ILE A 8 -13.55 -24.15 -1.03
CA ILE A 8 -14.55 -23.08 -1.16
C ILE A 8 -13.97 -21.90 -1.92
N ALA A 9 -12.74 -21.50 -1.64
CA ALA A 9 -12.05 -20.41 -2.36
C ALA A 9 -11.87 -20.74 -3.85
N VAL A 10 -11.51 -21.98 -4.17
CA VAL A 10 -11.40 -22.48 -5.56
C VAL A 10 -12.76 -22.53 -6.25
N LEU A 11 -13.82 -22.99 -5.58
CA LEU A 11 -15.18 -23.02 -6.11
C LEU A 11 -15.73 -21.61 -6.37
N ILE A 12 -15.49 -20.66 -5.48
CA ILE A 12 -15.85 -19.25 -5.69
C ILE A 12 -15.10 -18.66 -6.88
N ALA A 13 -13.78 -18.95 -7.01
CA ALA A 13 -12.97 -18.49 -8.12
C ALA A 13 -13.45 -19.03 -9.48
N ILE A 14 -13.93 -20.29 -9.53
CA ILE A 14 -14.47 -20.91 -10.75
C ILE A 14 -15.87 -20.35 -11.09
N SER A 15 -16.71 -20.06 -10.10
CA SER A 15 -18.07 -19.56 -10.31
C SER A 15 -18.11 -18.13 -10.87
N VAL A 16 -17.07 -17.33 -10.63
CA VAL A 16 -16.95 -15.96 -11.15
C VAL A 16 -16.58 -15.92 -12.64
N SER A 17 -16.13 -17.04 -13.21
CA SER A 17 -15.62 -17.10 -14.59
C SER A 17 -16.66 -16.93 -15.69
N ALA A 18 -17.96 -17.08 -15.40
CA ALA A 18 -18.98 -17.22 -16.47
C ALA A 18 -19.37 -15.89 -17.18
N LYS A 19 -19.13 -14.70 -16.59
CA LYS A 19 -19.31 -13.36 -17.21
C LYS A 19 -18.41 -12.27 -16.62
N ALA A 20 -17.45 -12.60 -15.76
CA ALA A 20 -16.56 -11.63 -15.17
C ALA A 20 -15.53 -11.18 -16.21
N GLN A 21 -15.52 -9.90 -16.52
CA GLN A 21 -14.41 -9.32 -17.27
C GLN A 21 -13.15 -9.49 -16.41
N PHE A 22 -12.24 -10.32 -16.87
CA PHE A 22 -10.94 -10.50 -16.27
C PHE A 22 -9.95 -9.55 -16.92
N SER A 23 -9.17 -8.86 -16.13
CA SER A 23 -8.05 -8.06 -16.60
C SER A 23 -6.85 -8.33 -15.73
N LEU A 24 -5.69 -8.51 -16.35
CA LEU A 24 -4.40 -8.63 -15.70
C LEU A 24 -3.53 -7.47 -16.17
N GLY A 25 -2.77 -6.86 -15.28
CA GLY A 25 -1.91 -5.75 -15.65
C GLY A 25 -0.73 -5.57 -14.71
N ILE A 26 0.18 -4.72 -15.14
CA ILE A 26 1.32 -4.25 -14.35
C ILE A 26 1.11 -2.80 -13.98
N LYS A 27 1.71 -2.36 -12.90
CA LYS A 27 1.65 -0.98 -12.45
C LYS A 27 3.00 -0.50 -11.90
N GLY A 28 3.26 0.79 -12.05
CA GLY A 28 4.39 1.48 -11.44
C GLY A 28 3.95 2.87 -10.98
N GLY A 29 4.65 3.43 -10.00
CA GLY A 29 4.27 4.74 -9.49
C GLY A 29 5.22 5.27 -8.44
N VAL A 30 4.86 6.45 -7.96
CA VAL A 30 5.55 7.13 -6.86
C VAL A 30 4.64 7.21 -5.65
N ASN A 31 5.23 7.25 -4.48
CA ASN A 31 4.50 7.44 -3.24
C ASN A 31 5.19 8.47 -2.35
N TYR A 32 4.38 9.09 -1.49
CA TYR A 32 4.82 9.99 -0.43
C TYR A 32 4.33 9.41 0.88
N SER A 33 5.26 8.90 1.68
CA SER A 33 4.97 8.31 2.97
C SER A 33 5.38 9.22 4.10
N THR A 34 4.59 9.21 5.17
CA THR A 34 4.87 9.90 6.42
C THR A 34 4.63 8.92 7.56
N ILE A 35 5.56 8.85 8.48
CA ILE A 35 5.40 8.11 9.72
C ILE A 35 5.08 9.14 10.81
N ASN A 36 3.84 9.14 11.28
CA ASN A 36 3.45 9.99 12.39
C ASN A 36 3.92 9.37 13.70
N THR A 37 4.51 10.17 14.54
CA THR A 37 5.00 9.78 15.87
C THR A 37 4.58 10.86 16.87
N ASP A 38 4.17 10.45 18.05
CA ASP A 38 3.86 11.37 19.14
C ASP A 38 5.16 12.08 19.56
N ASN A 39 5.10 13.42 19.71
CA ASN A 39 6.19 14.27 20.20
C ASN A 39 7.39 14.52 19.26
N LEU A 40 7.34 14.09 17.99
CA LEU A 40 8.38 14.40 17.00
C LEU A 40 7.80 15.02 15.73
N ARG A 41 8.53 15.95 15.12
CA ARG A 41 8.20 16.46 13.78
C ARG A 41 8.58 15.42 12.74
N SER A 42 7.61 14.98 11.97
CA SER A 42 7.83 14.01 10.88
C SER A 42 7.72 14.70 9.52
N SER A 43 8.58 14.32 8.60
CA SER A 43 8.57 14.80 7.21
C SER A 43 8.30 13.63 6.27
N SER A 44 7.59 13.93 5.18
CA SER A 44 7.29 12.94 4.16
C SER A 44 8.53 12.55 3.36
N VAL A 45 8.62 11.28 3.02
CA VAL A 45 9.67 10.73 2.16
C VAL A 45 9.05 10.23 0.86
N ALA A 46 9.64 10.62 -0.26
CA ALA A 46 9.28 10.10 -1.56
C ALA A 46 9.83 8.68 -1.74
N GLY A 47 9.00 7.81 -2.29
CA GLY A 47 9.34 6.44 -2.64
C GLY A 47 8.73 6.04 -3.98
N TYR A 48 8.89 4.79 -4.35
CA TYR A 48 8.35 4.21 -5.57
C TYR A 48 7.60 2.92 -5.28
N GLN A 49 6.78 2.50 -6.25
CA GLN A 49 6.09 1.21 -6.21
C GLN A 49 6.05 0.58 -7.60
N VAL A 50 6.16 -0.74 -7.65
CA VAL A 50 6.08 -1.53 -8.89
C VAL A 50 5.49 -2.89 -8.59
N GLY A 51 4.59 -3.37 -9.46
CA GLY A 51 3.95 -4.68 -9.27
C GLY A 51 2.90 -5.00 -10.32
N ALA A 52 2.01 -5.92 -9.95
CA ALA A 52 0.96 -6.43 -10.81
C ALA A 52 -0.40 -6.35 -10.11
N PHE A 53 -1.45 -6.32 -10.89
CA PHE A 53 -2.83 -6.40 -10.42
C PHE A 53 -3.65 -7.33 -11.32
N ALA A 54 -4.63 -7.99 -10.71
CA ALA A 54 -5.71 -8.64 -11.43
C ALA A 54 -7.01 -7.91 -11.10
N ARG A 55 -7.93 -7.83 -12.06
CA ARG A 55 -9.26 -7.24 -11.86
C ARG A 55 -10.32 -8.21 -12.33
N LEU A 56 -11.26 -8.51 -11.43
CA LEU A 56 -12.32 -9.50 -11.61
C LEU A 56 -13.66 -8.78 -11.49
N GLY A 57 -14.42 -8.70 -12.57
CA GLY A 57 -15.73 -8.05 -12.59
C GLY A 57 -15.86 -6.91 -13.59
N GLY A 58 -17.09 -6.39 -13.69
CA GLY A 58 -17.46 -5.31 -14.61
C GLY A 58 -17.59 -3.95 -13.93
N GLY A 59 -18.85 -3.50 -13.75
CA GLY A 59 -19.14 -2.25 -13.02
C GLY A 59 -18.72 -2.28 -11.56
N ILE A 60 -18.95 -3.42 -10.89
CA ILE A 60 -18.38 -3.77 -9.59
C ILE A 60 -17.25 -4.77 -9.86
N TYR A 61 -16.09 -4.56 -9.23
CA TYR A 61 -14.93 -5.43 -9.43
C TYR A 61 -14.14 -5.65 -8.13
N LEU A 62 -13.48 -6.80 -8.06
CA LEU A 62 -12.47 -7.12 -7.05
C LEU A 62 -11.08 -6.98 -7.69
N GLN A 63 -10.15 -6.33 -7.00
CA GLN A 63 -8.80 -6.09 -7.51
C GLN A 63 -7.74 -6.52 -6.49
N PRO A 64 -7.34 -7.80 -6.48
CA PRO A 64 -6.13 -8.21 -5.79
C PRO A 64 -4.89 -7.67 -6.51
N GLU A 65 -3.89 -7.29 -5.73
CA GLU A 65 -2.61 -6.80 -6.23
C GLU A 65 -1.44 -7.38 -5.45
N LEU A 66 -0.28 -7.36 -6.09
CA LEU A 66 1.00 -7.68 -5.48
C LEU A 66 2.03 -6.67 -5.98
N TYR A 67 2.62 -5.88 -5.07
CA TYR A 67 3.61 -4.90 -5.47
C TYR A 67 4.68 -4.68 -4.40
N LEU A 68 5.88 -4.35 -4.86
CA LEU A 68 6.96 -3.85 -4.03
C LEU A 68 6.86 -2.32 -3.93
N SER A 69 7.13 -1.79 -2.74
CA SER A 69 7.24 -0.35 -2.54
C SER A 69 8.41 0.02 -1.65
N SER A 70 8.98 1.20 -1.91
CA SER A 70 9.88 1.85 -0.97
C SER A 70 9.10 2.94 -0.24
N THR A 71 9.16 2.93 1.08
CA THR A 71 8.50 3.91 1.95
C THR A 71 9.45 4.36 3.05
N GLY A 72 9.10 5.39 3.79
CA GLY A 72 9.94 5.85 4.90
C GLY A 72 9.42 7.07 5.61
N GLY A 73 10.24 7.59 6.51
CA GLY A 73 10.00 8.82 7.24
C GLY A 73 11.29 9.47 7.67
N LYS A 74 11.27 10.79 7.79
CA LYS A 74 12.33 11.57 8.41
C LYS A 74 11.80 12.15 9.71
N PHE A 75 12.62 12.09 10.75
CA PHE A 75 12.31 12.55 12.08
C PHE A 75 13.32 13.60 12.51
N ASN A 76 12.83 14.70 13.05
CA ASN A 76 13.65 15.73 13.66
C ASN A 76 13.11 16.02 15.05
N SER A 77 13.99 16.16 16.05
CA SER A 77 13.60 16.66 17.37
C SER A 77 13.11 18.10 17.25
N ASN A 78 12.21 18.52 18.15
CA ASN A 78 11.69 19.89 18.22
C ASN A 78 12.80 20.93 18.32
N ASP A 79 13.94 20.59 18.92
CA ASP A 79 15.11 21.46 19.10
C ASP A 79 16.17 21.31 17.97
N ASN A 80 15.86 20.53 16.92
CA ASN A 80 16.77 20.20 15.81
C ASN A 80 18.13 19.59 16.22
N GLN A 81 18.25 19.12 17.46
CA GLN A 81 19.50 18.50 17.96
C GLN A 81 19.65 17.05 17.51
N TYR A 82 18.54 16.37 17.19
CA TYR A 82 18.53 14.96 16.83
C TYR A 82 17.76 14.78 15.51
N SER A 83 18.36 14.00 14.61
CA SER A 83 17.74 13.64 13.34
C SER A 83 17.92 12.15 13.03
N GLY A 84 16.95 11.58 12.32
CA GLY A 84 17.01 10.22 11.84
C GLY A 84 16.18 10.05 10.58
N ASP A 85 16.58 9.15 9.71
CA ASP A 85 15.80 8.71 8.57
C ASP A 85 15.64 7.20 8.56
N VAL A 86 14.48 6.76 8.12
CA VAL A 86 14.13 5.35 8.00
C VAL A 86 13.57 5.11 6.62
N LYS A 87 14.05 4.05 5.96
CA LYS A 87 13.54 3.57 4.68
C LYS A 87 13.18 2.10 4.77
N PHE A 88 12.02 1.75 4.24
CA PHE A 88 11.54 0.38 4.17
C PHE A 88 11.39 -0.04 2.72
N THR A 89 11.71 -1.30 2.45
CA THR A 89 11.27 -2.00 1.25
C THR A 89 10.20 -2.98 1.65
N ASN A 90 8.99 -2.82 1.12
CA ASN A 90 7.81 -3.57 1.52
C ASN A 90 7.26 -4.39 0.36
N LEU A 91 6.74 -5.56 0.69
CA LEU A 91 5.85 -6.34 -0.16
C LEU A 91 4.42 -6.08 0.28
N ASN A 92 3.58 -5.65 -0.65
CA ASN A 92 2.20 -5.25 -0.38
C ASN A 92 1.22 -6.15 -1.13
N VAL A 93 0.19 -6.58 -0.41
CA VAL A 93 -0.89 -7.44 -0.92
C VAL A 93 -2.24 -6.82 -0.56
N PRO A 94 -2.72 -5.82 -1.29
CA PRO A 94 -4.07 -5.31 -1.11
C PRO A 94 -5.10 -6.18 -1.83
N VAL A 95 -6.34 -6.17 -1.31
CA VAL A 95 -7.52 -6.70 -1.97
C VAL A 95 -8.57 -5.59 -1.98
N LEU A 96 -8.80 -5.00 -3.14
CA LEU A 96 -9.64 -3.82 -3.29
C LEU A 96 -10.98 -4.20 -3.91
N LEU A 97 -12.06 -3.71 -3.34
CA LEU A 97 -13.39 -3.66 -3.95
C LEU A 97 -13.54 -2.30 -4.64
N GLY A 98 -13.98 -2.30 -5.89
CA GLY A 98 -14.13 -1.07 -6.64
C GLY A 98 -15.39 -1.00 -7.47
N PHE A 99 -15.74 0.23 -7.81
CA PHE A 99 -16.84 0.57 -8.73
C PHE A 99 -16.27 1.32 -9.92
N ARG A 100 -16.78 0.99 -11.10
CA ARG A 100 -16.41 1.59 -12.39
C ARG A 100 -17.59 2.32 -12.97
N PHE A 101 -17.37 3.56 -13.41
CA PHE A 101 -18.36 4.44 -14.01
C PHE A 101 -17.85 4.94 -15.35
N GLY A 102 -18.69 4.93 -16.39
CA GLY A 102 -18.37 5.46 -17.70
C GLY A 102 -18.34 4.42 -18.81
N PRO A 103 -18.07 4.84 -20.05
CA PRO A 103 -18.01 3.97 -21.21
C PRO A 103 -16.75 3.07 -21.17
N LYS A 104 -16.75 2.01 -21.99
CA LYS A 104 -15.68 0.99 -21.99
C LYS A 104 -14.26 1.54 -22.17
N ASN A 105 -14.10 2.62 -22.93
CA ASN A 105 -12.77 3.17 -23.24
C ASN A 105 -12.32 4.30 -22.32
N LEU A 106 -13.24 4.89 -21.53
CA LEU A 106 -12.95 5.94 -20.57
C LEU A 106 -13.80 5.70 -19.31
N ASN A 107 -13.20 5.19 -18.27
CA ASN A 107 -13.89 4.90 -17.02
C ASN A 107 -13.26 5.66 -15.88
N LEU A 108 -14.10 6.19 -14.99
CA LEU A 108 -13.72 6.59 -13.64
C LEU A 108 -13.91 5.41 -12.70
N ARG A 109 -13.06 5.31 -11.70
CA ARG A 109 -13.11 4.24 -10.70
C ARG A 109 -12.94 4.82 -9.30
N VAL A 110 -13.65 4.23 -8.35
CA VAL A 110 -13.39 4.39 -6.93
C VAL A 110 -13.16 3.01 -6.34
N MET A 111 -12.23 2.90 -5.39
CA MET A 111 -11.86 1.61 -4.84
C MET A 111 -11.40 1.74 -3.40
N GLY A 112 -11.57 0.67 -2.64
CA GLY A 112 -11.09 0.61 -1.27
C GLY A 112 -11.03 -0.83 -0.76
N GLY A 113 -10.19 -1.07 0.23
CA GLY A 113 -10.06 -2.39 0.83
C GLY A 113 -8.87 -2.54 1.76
N PRO A 114 -8.73 -3.70 2.39
CA PRO A 114 -7.61 -4.02 3.24
C PRO A 114 -6.31 -4.18 2.45
N ILE A 115 -5.20 -3.89 3.12
CA ILE A 115 -3.86 -4.16 2.64
C ILE A 115 -3.06 -4.89 3.72
N TYR A 116 -2.35 -5.93 3.31
CA TYR A 116 -1.31 -6.56 4.10
C TYR A 116 0.05 -6.12 3.56
N THR A 117 0.90 -5.64 4.46
CA THR A 117 2.26 -5.17 4.14
C THR A 117 3.26 -5.97 4.94
N SER A 118 4.24 -6.56 4.25
CA SER A 118 5.39 -7.25 4.84
C SER A 118 6.67 -6.47 4.56
N VAL A 119 7.41 -6.13 5.61
CA VAL A 119 8.69 -5.44 5.50
C VAL A 119 9.76 -6.46 5.12
N LEU A 120 10.36 -6.30 3.92
CA LEU A 120 11.43 -7.15 3.42
C LEU A 120 12.80 -6.65 3.88
N SER A 121 12.99 -5.33 3.96
CA SER A 121 14.23 -4.70 4.39
C SER A 121 13.95 -3.35 5.04
N SER A 122 14.70 -3.03 6.08
CA SER A 122 14.69 -1.73 6.74
C SER A 122 16.11 -1.19 6.85
N ASN A 123 16.33 0.01 6.33
CA ASN A 123 17.56 0.77 6.48
C ASN A 123 17.27 1.96 7.40
N GLN A 124 18.04 2.08 8.46
CA GLN A 124 17.87 3.09 9.50
C GLN A 124 19.17 3.86 9.67
N ASN A 125 19.11 5.18 9.57
CA ASN A 125 20.22 6.08 9.83
C ASN A 125 19.79 7.05 10.92
N PHE A 126 20.29 6.83 12.12
CA PHE A 126 20.05 7.70 13.27
C PHE A 126 21.37 8.33 13.70
N SER A 127 21.36 9.60 14.14
CA SER A 127 22.52 10.22 14.77
C SER A 127 22.86 9.47 16.06
N ALA A 128 24.15 9.41 16.41
CA ALA A 128 24.62 8.65 17.59
C ALA A 128 23.86 8.99 18.88
N ASN A 129 23.52 10.26 19.07
CA ASN A 129 22.80 10.73 20.23
C ASN A 129 21.29 10.40 20.20
N PHE A 130 20.71 10.15 19.00
CA PHE A 130 19.30 9.82 18.87
C PHE A 130 18.95 8.47 19.50
N ASN A 131 19.76 7.44 19.25
CA ASN A 131 19.57 6.10 19.82
C ASN A 131 19.68 6.08 21.34
N THR A 132 20.45 6.98 21.93
CA THR A 132 20.59 7.11 23.38
C THR A 132 19.36 7.79 24.01
N ALA A 133 18.76 8.77 23.30
CA ALA A 133 17.60 9.51 23.77
C ALA A 133 16.26 8.75 23.57
N TYR A 134 16.20 7.91 22.54
CA TYR A 134 14.98 7.20 22.12
C TYR A 134 15.28 5.70 21.93
N ALA A 135 15.44 4.98 23.04
CA ALA A 135 15.60 3.53 23.02
C ALA A 135 14.39 2.85 22.35
N ASP A 136 14.63 1.79 21.58
CA ASP A 136 13.61 1.02 20.86
C ASP A 136 12.85 1.74 19.72
N PHE A 137 13.23 2.98 19.37
CA PHE A 137 12.58 3.74 18.31
C PHE A 137 12.67 3.03 16.95
N GLY A 138 13.76 2.34 16.67
CA GLY A 138 14.03 1.60 15.45
C GLY A 138 13.47 0.16 15.42
N HIS A 139 12.76 -0.31 16.44
CA HIS A 139 12.17 -1.65 16.47
C HIS A 139 10.81 -1.68 15.78
N TYR A 140 10.83 -1.97 14.48
CA TYR A 140 9.62 -2.02 13.63
C TYR A 140 9.10 -3.45 13.47
N LYS A 141 7.76 -3.58 13.42
CA LYS A 141 7.10 -4.86 13.11
C LYS A 141 7.41 -5.30 11.69
N SER A 142 7.63 -6.58 11.49
CA SER A 142 7.90 -7.18 10.19
C SER A 142 6.68 -7.22 9.26
N SER A 143 5.48 -7.03 9.81
CA SER A 143 4.24 -6.98 9.01
C SER A 143 3.19 -6.09 9.67
N THR A 144 2.37 -5.47 8.83
CA THR A 144 1.28 -4.59 9.25
C THR A 144 0.04 -4.84 8.39
N ILE A 145 -1.12 -4.49 8.96
CA ILE A 145 -2.40 -4.47 8.26
C ILE A 145 -2.87 -3.02 8.21
N GLY A 146 -3.37 -2.62 7.06
CA GLY A 146 -3.88 -1.29 6.81
C GLY A 146 -5.12 -1.31 5.93
N PHE A 147 -5.50 -0.14 5.48
CA PHE A 147 -6.53 0.03 4.45
C PHE A 147 -6.01 0.94 3.33
N GLN A 148 -6.50 0.70 2.13
CA GLN A 148 -6.33 1.59 0.99
C GLN A 148 -7.68 2.09 0.50
N ALA A 149 -7.73 3.35 0.07
CA ALA A 149 -8.86 3.92 -0.63
C ALA A 149 -8.35 4.85 -1.72
N GLY A 150 -9.05 4.94 -2.85
CA GLY A 150 -8.60 5.79 -3.93
C GLY A 150 -9.57 5.91 -5.08
N ALA A 151 -9.16 6.72 -6.03
CA ALA A 151 -9.83 6.91 -7.30
C ALA A 151 -8.85 6.71 -8.45
N GLY A 152 -9.37 6.36 -9.61
CA GLY A 152 -8.56 6.16 -10.80
C GLY A 152 -9.35 6.38 -12.08
N VAL A 153 -8.63 6.40 -13.18
CA VAL A 153 -9.18 6.49 -14.52
C VAL A 153 -8.59 5.39 -15.41
N ASP A 154 -9.43 4.77 -16.22
CA ASP A 154 -9.00 3.86 -17.29
C ASP A 154 -9.18 4.55 -18.64
N LEU A 155 -8.12 4.55 -19.45
CA LEU A 155 -8.09 5.00 -20.84
C LEU A 155 -7.66 3.80 -21.71
N GLY A 156 -8.65 3.06 -22.20
CA GLY A 156 -8.36 1.80 -22.91
C GLY A 156 -7.59 0.81 -22.01
N SER A 157 -6.36 0.49 -22.38
CA SER A 157 -5.47 -0.40 -21.61
C SER A 157 -4.65 0.32 -20.52
N ILE A 158 -4.60 1.65 -20.56
CA ILE A 158 -3.85 2.43 -19.57
C ILE A 158 -4.76 2.73 -18.37
N THR A 159 -4.21 2.68 -17.16
CA THR A 159 -4.89 3.03 -15.92
C THR A 159 -4.03 3.97 -15.11
N ALA A 160 -4.64 4.98 -14.50
CA ALA A 160 -3.97 5.88 -13.56
C ALA A 160 -4.77 5.92 -12.25
N ASP A 161 -4.09 5.82 -11.12
CA ASP A 161 -4.69 5.76 -9.79
C ASP A 161 -4.03 6.74 -8.83
N LEU A 162 -4.85 7.45 -8.08
CA LEU A 162 -4.46 8.17 -6.87
C LEU A 162 -5.05 7.44 -5.67
N ARG A 163 -4.20 7.05 -4.73
CA ARG A 163 -4.59 6.26 -3.56
C ARG A 163 -4.04 6.83 -2.26
N TYR A 164 -4.83 6.68 -1.23
CA TYR A 164 -4.43 6.88 0.15
C TYR A 164 -4.34 5.53 0.85
N GLU A 165 -3.30 5.35 1.66
CA GLU A 165 -3.10 4.19 2.52
C GLU A 165 -2.93 4.66 3.96
N GLY A 166 -3.66 4.02 4.88
CA GLY A 166 -3.57 4.24 6.30
C GLY A 166 -3.29 2.94 7.04
N GLY A 167 -2.29 2.93 7.91
CA GLY A 167 -2.03 1.81 8.82
C GLY A 167 -3.12 1.69 9.88
N LEU A 168 -3.69 0.51 10.04
CA LEU A 168 -4.61 0.18 11.14
C LEU A 168 -3.85 -0.22 12.39
N ASN A 169 -2.68 -0.82 12.24
CA ASN A 169 -1.80 -1.21 13.32
C ASN A 169 -0.59 -0.29 13.40
N ASP A 170 -0.10 -0.08 14.61
CA ASP A 170 1.16 0.63 14.82
C ASP A 170 2.32 -0.19 14.27
N ILE A 171 3.20 0.46 13.50
CA ILE A 171 4.46 -0.14 13.01
C ILE A 171 5.51 -0.24 14.11
N ASN A 172 5.41 0.64 15.12
CA ASN A 172 6.13 0.56 16.39
C ASN A 172 5.14 0.86 17.53
N SER A 173 4.89 -0.13 18.37
CA SER A 173 3.89 -0.02 19.45
C SER A 173 4.39 0.84 20.62
N SER A 174 5.71 1.00 20.79
CA SER A 174 6.29 1.78 21.91
C SER A 174 6.11 3.29 21.72
N TYR A 175 5.94 3.74 20.47
CA TYR A 175 5.82 5.17 20.11
C TYR A 175 4.55 5.51 19.33
N GLY A 176 3.57 4.60 19.23
CA GLY A 176 2.31 4.83 18.50
C GLY A 176 2.51 5.18 17.03
N GLN A 177 3.58 4.70 16.40
CA GLN A 177 3.94 5.07 15.03
C GLN A 177 3.00 4.46 14.02
N ARG A 178 2.34 5.31 13.22
CA ARG A 178 1.45 4.91 12.12
C ARG A 178 1.94 5.51 10.81
N GLN A 179 1.98 4.67 9.80
CA GLN A 179 2.30 5.10 8.45
C GLN A 179 1.05 5.62 7.73
N LYS A 180 1.20 6.75 7.06
CA LYS A 180 0.25 7.29 6.10
C LYS A 180 0.97 7.48 4.78
N LEU A 181 0.28 7.17 3.68
CA LEU A 181 0.91 7.19 2.36
C LEU A 181 -0.10 7.67 1.31
N TRP A 182 0.36 8.56 0.45
CA TRP A 182 -0.29 8.89 -0.81
C TRP A 182 0.50 8.29 -1.95
N ALA A 183 -0.18 7.65 -2.89
CA ALA A 183 0.44 7.00 -4.04
C ALA A 183 -0.24 7.44 -5.33
N LEU A 184 0.58 7.77 -6.32
CA LEU A 184 0.18 7.99 -7.72
C LEU A 184 0.81 6.88 -8.55
N SER A 185 0.00 6.14 -9.29
CA SER A 185 0.47 5.04 -10.12
C SER A 185 -0.17 5.04 -11.50
N ILE A 186 0.61 4.55 -12.46
CA ILE A 186 0.16 4.25 -13.81
C ILE A 186 0.30 2.74 -14.01
N GLY A 187 -0.70 2.13 -14.64
CA GLY A 187 -0.71 0.71 -14.96
C GLY A 187 -1.08 0.47 -16.42
N PHE A 188 -0.76 -0.72 -16.86
CA PHE A 188 -1.09 -1.21 -18.20
C PHE A 188 -1.80 -2.56 -18.09
N LYS A 189 -3.00 -2.67 -18.63
CA LYS A 189 -3.76 -3.91 -18.74
C LYS A 189 -3.25 -4.70 -19.92
N ILE A 190 -2.80 -5.93 -19.67
CA ILE A 190 -2.27 -6.84 -20.68
C ILE A 190 -3.42 -7.62 -21.34
N PHE A 191 -4.47 -7.92 -20.54
CA PHE A 191 -5.71 -8.56 -20.94
C PHE A 191 -6.91 -7.78 -20.45
#